data_db859814f64427fc5aec97015a2b35c4
#
_entry.id   db859814f64427fc5aec97015a2b35c4
#
_cell.length_a   1.000
_cell.length_b   1.000
_cell.length_c   1.000
_cell.angle_alpha   90.00
_cell.angle_beta   90.00
_cell.angle_gamma   90.00
#
_symmetry.space_group_name_H-M   'P 1'
#
loop_
_entity.id
_entity.type
_entity.pdbx_description
1 polymer ?
#
loop_
_entity_poly.entity_id
_entity_poly.type
_entity_poly.pdbx_seq_one_letter_code
_entity_poly.pdbx_strand_id
1 'polypeptide(L)'
;MNKKILLTLVLLFTAIFVNAQEVNFQTAMLYKADIDSKKAYEMQQKGALLIDVRTKREFAHSRAKDSVLIPLFYEKNRKRVFNKEFLTQVYLEANKNLSKTIVLICRSGSRTKLAANLLSYNGFKDIYNIKNGFQYDWSKTNLPVEKN
;
A
#
# COMPACT_ATOMS: atom_id res chain seq x y z
N MET A 1 -19.90 -47.88 17.80
CA MET A 1 -18.82 -46.88 18.02
C MET A 1 -18.75 -46.57 19.52
N ASN A 2 -17.58 -46.75 20.12
CA ASN A 2 -17.41 -46.67 21.56
C ASN A 2 -17.49 -45.22 22.05
N LYS A 3 -18.36 -44.88 23.00
CA LYS A 3 -18.55 -43.51 23.53
C LYS A 3 -17.25 -42.78 23.90
N LYS A 4 -16.24 -43.55 24.34
CA LYS A 4 -14.89 -43.01 24.66
C LYS A 4 -14.13 -42.52 23.42
N ILE A 5 -14.31 -43.14 22.25
CA ILE A 5 -13.67 -42.75 21.00
C ILE A 5 -14.30 -41.45 20.46
N LEU A 6 -15.62 -41.31 20.62
CA LEU A 6 -16.33 -40.09 20.19
C LEU A 6 -15.92 -38.85 21.01
N LEU A 7 -15.70 -39.03 22.33
CA LEU A 7 -15.28 -37.95 23.21
C LEU A 7 -13.85 -37.47 22.89
N THR A 8 -12.95 -38.40 22.53
CA THR A 8 -11.57 -38.07 22.13
C THR A 8 -11.51 -37.35 20.80
N LEU A 9 -12.39 -37.69 19.85
CA LEU A 9 -12.47 -36.99 18.52
C LEU A 9 -13.00 -35.55 18.66
N VAL A 10 -13.97 -35.33 19.58
CA VAL A 10 -14.52 -33.99 19.82
C VAL A 10 -13.49 -33.08 20.51
N LEU A 11 -12.65 -33.62 21.41
CA LEU A 11 -11.57 -32.88 22.07
C LEU A 11 -10.42 -32.52 21.11
N LEU A 12 -10.15 -33.31 20.07
CA LEU A 12 -9.14 -33.01 19.07
C LEU A 12 -9.61 -31.93 18.08
N PHE A 13 -10.91 -31.74 17.88
CA PHE A 13 -11.45 -30.72 16.96
C PHE A 13 -11.51 -29.30 17.60
N THR A 14 -11.45 -29.20 18.94
CA THR A 14 -11.48 -27.91 19.63
C THR A 14 -10.10 -27.25 19.81
N ALA A 15 -9.02 -27.94 19.45
CA ALA A 15 -7.64 -27.44 19.63
C ALA A 15 -7.06 -26.71 18.40
N ILE A 16 -7.81 -26.54 17.31
CA ILE A 16 -7.36 -25.78 16.14
C ILE A 16 -8.10 -24.44 16.05
N PHE A 17 -8.20 -23.71 17.14
CA PHE A 17 -8.28 -22.26 17.07
C PHE A 17 -6.86 -21.73 16.94
N VAL A 18 -6.33 -21.77 15.72
CA VAL A 18 -5.16 -20.97 15.35
C VAL A 18 -5.52 -19.52 15.70
N ASN A 19 -4.82 -18.93 16.65
CA ASN A 19 -4.84 -17.50 16.89
C ASN A 19 -4.40 -16.84 15.56
N ALA A 20 -5.34 -16.49 14.71
CA ALA A 20 -5.10 -15.60 13.59
C ALA A 20 -4.72 -14.25 14.19
N GLN A 21 -3.43 -14.01 14.33
CA GLN A 21 -2.91 -12.76 14.85
C GLN A 21 -3.34 -11.66 13.88
N GLU A 22 -4.20 -10.75 14.34
CA GLU A 22 -4.74 -9.68 13.53
C GLU A 22 -3.61 -8.75 13.09
N VAL A 23 -3.41 -8.60 11.76
CA VAL A 23 -2.33 -7.79 11.21
C VAL A 23 -2.65 -6.32 11.38
N ASN A 24 -1.84 -5.60 12.15
CA ASN A 24 -1.94 -4.15 12.24
C ASN A 24 -1.19 -3.50 11.06
N PHE A 25 -1.92 -3.13 10.02
CA PHE A 25 -1.36 -2.53 8.80
C PHE A 25 -0.70 -1.15 9.00
N GLN A 26 -0.92 -0.47 10.12
CA GLN A 26 -0.25 0.80 10.44
C GLN A 26 1.19 0.58 10.93
N THR A 27 1.44 -0.54 11.59
CA THR A 27 2.73 -0.84 12.23
C THR A 27 3.50 -1.96 11.56
N ALA A 28 2.83 -2.83 10.82
CA ALA A 28 3.46 -3.92 10.07
C ALA A 28 4.46 -3.41 9.03
N MET A 29 5.32 -4.30 8.56
CA MET A 29 6.20 -4.08 7.43
C MET A 29 6.18 -5.32 6.53
N LEU A 30 5.10 -5.47 5.76
CA LEU A 30 4.88 -6.58 4.84
C LEU A 30 5.45 -6.32 3.44
N TYR A 31 5.75 -5.06 3.13
CA TYR A 31 6.33 -4.61 1.86
C TYR A 31 7.87 -4.69 1.87
N LYS A 32 8.49 -4.49 0.72
CA LYS A 32 9.94 -4.70 0.53
C LYS A 32 10.82 -3.76 1.34
N ALA A 33 10.60 -2.44 1.22
CA ALA A 33 11.43 -1.45 1.90
C ALA A 33 10.81 -0.05 1.92
N ASP A 34 11.27 0.73 2.88
CA ASP A 34 11.22 2.19 2.84
C ASP A 34 12.41 2.70 2.00
N ILE A 35 12.14 3.62 1.08
CA ILE A 35 13.16 4.25 0.22
C ILE A 35 13.02 5.77 0.23
N ASP A 36 14.03 6.46 -0.21
CA ASP A 36 13.99 7.91 -0.46
C ASP A 36 13.47 8.23 -1.87
N SER A 37 13.21 9.50 -2.13
CA SER A 37 12.68 9.97 -3.40
C SER A 37 13.65 9.80 -4.57
N LYS A 38 14.96 9.87 -4.35
CA LYS A 38 15.97 9.66 -5.39
C LYS A 38 15.95 8.22 -5.87
N LYS A 39 15.94 7.28 -4.92
CA LYS A 39 15.82 5.84 -5.23
C LYS A 39 14.50 5.52 -5.92
N ALA A 40 13.40 6.13 -5.47
CA ALA A 40 12.09 5.99 -6.09
C ALA A 40 12.09 6.46 -7.55
N TYR A 41 12.70 7.61 -7.83
CA TYR A 41 12.83 8.13 -9.19
C TYR A 41 13.69 7.24 -10.08
N GLU A 42 14.84 6.73 -9.58
CA GLU A 42 15.64 5.75 -10.32
C GLU A 42 14.84 4.49 -10.70
N MET A 43 14.01 4.00 -9.77
CA MET A 43 13.15 2.85 -10.02
C MET A 43 12.07 3.17 -11.05
N GLN A 44 11.47 4.36 -10.98
CA GLN A 44 10.50 4.83 -11.96
C GLN A 44 11.11 4.90 -13.38
N GLN A 45 12.32 5.43 -13.52
CA GLN A 45 13.03 5.48 -14.80
C GLN A 45 13.34 4.08 -15.37
N LYS A 46 13.39 3.06 -14.51
CA LYS A 46 13.54 1.64 -14.88
C LYS A 46 12.20 0.92 -15.08
N GLY A 47 11.10 1.65 -15.09
CA GLY A 47 9.76 1.12 -15.37
C GLY A 47 8.94 0.71 -14.15
N ALA A 48 9.35 1.06 -12.94
CA ALA A 48 8.47 0.93 -11.78
C ALA A 48 7.26 1.88 -11.89
N LEU A 49 6.12 1.42 -11.44
CA LEU A 49 4.90 2.22 -11.37
C LEU A 49 4.93 3.09 -10.11
N LEU A 50 4.94 4.42 -10.28
CA LEU A 50 4.85 5.36 -9.17
C LEU A 50 3.38 5.77 -8.95
N ILE A 51 2.81 5.35 -7.82
CA ILE A 51 1.42 5.64 -7.45
C ILE A 51 1.38 6.67 -6.33
N ASP A 52 0.68 7.78 -6.59
CA ASP A 52 0.35 8.78 -5.57
C ASP A 52 -1.00 8.43 -4.93
N VAL A 53 -0.96 8.13 -3.62
CA VAL A 53 -2.14 7.74 -2.86
C VAL A 53 -2.81 8.90 -2.13
N ARG A 54 -2.41 10.14 -2.45
CA ARG A 54 -2.99 11.36 -1.89
C ARG A 54 -4.39 11.63 -2.41
N THR A 55 -5.01 12.69 -1.91
CA THR A 55 -6.30 13.16 -2.44
C THR A 55 -6.11 13.83 -3.80
N LYS A 56 -7.19 13.89 -4.59
CA LYS A 56 -7.19 14.58 -5.90
C LYS A 56 -6.74 16.04 -5.76
N ARG A 57 -7.12 16.73 -4.68
CA ARG A 57 -6.73 18.12 -4.42
C ARG A 57 -5.22 18.26 -4.18
N GLU A 58 -4.63 17.37 -3.36
CA GLU A 58 -3.17 17.37 -3.12
C GLU A 58 -2.41 17.11 -4.40
N PHE A 59 -2.85 16.15 -5.20
CA PHE A 59 -2.24 15.74 -6.46
C PHE A 59 -2.32 16.85 -7.53
N ALA A 60 -3.47 17.50 -7.66
CA ALA A 60 -3.66 18.60 -8.60
C ALA A 60 -2.80 19.82 -8.25
N HIS A 61 -2.59 20.10 -6.96
CA HIS A 61 -1.75 21.21 -6.53
C HIS A 61 -0.27 21.03 -6.96
N SER A 62 0.27 19.84 -6.71
CA SER A 62 1.66 19.50 -7.09
C SER A 62 1.89 17.99 -6.90
N ARG A 63 2.60 17.35 -7.83
CA ARG A 63 2.87 15.91 -7.81
C ARG A 63 4.25 15.55 -8.34
N ALA A 64 4.74 14.39 -8.00
CA ALA A 64 5.88 13.79 -8.68
C ALA A 64 5.52 13.55 -10.17
N LYS A 65 6.41 13.93 -11.06
CA LYS A 65 6.17 13.78 -12.51
C LYS A 65 5.90 12.32 -12.87
N ASP A 66 4.95 12.11 -13.79
CA ASP A 66 4.55 10.79 -14.29
C ASP A 66 4.02 9.83 -13.19
N SER A 67 3.63 10.35 -12.01
CA SER A 67 2.93 9.55 -11.02
C SER A 67 1.45 9.40 -11.37
N VAL A 68 0.89 8.23 -11.04
CA VAL A 68 -0.53 7.91 -11.25
C VAL A 68 -1.29 8.13 -9.95
N LEU A 69 -2.40 8.85 -10.00
CA LEU A 69 -3.25 9.08 -8.84
C LEU A 69 -4.19 7.90 -8.60
N ILE A 70 -4.00 7.23 -7.47
CA ILE A 70 -4.96 6.23 -6.93
C ILE A 70 -5.12 6.53 -5.44
N PRO A 71 -6.11 7.34 -5.04
CA PRO A 71 -6.27 7.75 -3.66
C PRO A 71 -6.55 6.56 -2.73
N LEU A 72 -5.83 6.48 -1.60
CA LEU A 72 -6.18 5.54 -0.54
C LEU A 72 -7.45 5.96 0.21
N PHE A 73 -7.67 7.28 0.29
CA PHE A 73 -8.86 7.89 0.90
C PHE A 73 -9.40 8.99 -0.01
N TYR A 74 -10.72 9.03 -0.14
CA TYR A 74 -11.43 10.16 -0.70
C TYR A 74 -11.76 11.19 0.38
N GLU A 75 -11.88 12.46 -0.02
CA GLU A 75 -12.44 13.51 0.83
C GLU A 75 -13.95 13.64 0.54
N LYS A 76 -14.77 13.39 1.55
CA LYS A 76 -16.23 13.58 1.48
C LYS A 76 -16.69 14.33 2.74
N ASN A 77 -17.32 15.50 2.56
CA ASN A 77 -17.81 16.33 3.68
C ASN A 77 -16.71 16.60 4.74
N ARG A 78 -15.50 16.97 4.31
CA ARG A 78 -14.31 17.21 5.15
C ARG A 78 -13.85 15.99 5.96
N LYS A 79 -14.33 14.79 5.63
CA LYS A 79 -13.90 13.52 6.23
C LYS A 79 -13.16 12.67 5.21
N ARG A 80 -12.24 11.85 5.69
CA ARG A 80 -11.57 10.85 4.87
C ARG A 80 -12.40 9.57 4.86
N VAL A 81 -12.72 9.09 3.66
CA VAL A 81 -13.43 7.83 3.45
C VAL A 81 -12.49 6.90 2.70
N PHE A 82 -12.30 5.68 3.21
CA PHE A 82 -11.44 4.69 2.58
C PHE A 82 -11.94 4.35 1.17
N ASN A 83 -11.03 4.28 0.22
CA ASN A 83 -11.30 3.88 -1.15
C ASN A 83 -11.43 2.35 -1.22
N LYS A 84 -12.64 1.84 -1.22
CA LYS A 84 -12.91 0.38 -1.28
C LYS A 84 -12.38 -0.28 -2.55
N GLU A 85 -12.24 0.49 -3.64
CA GLU A 85 -11.72 0.02 -4.93
C GLU A 85 -10.19 0.14 -5.05
N PHE A 86 -9.49 0.57 -4.00
CA PHE A 86 -8.05 0.83 -4.04
C PHE A 86 -7.25 -0.35 -4.60
N LEU A 87 -7.46 -1.54 -4.05
CA LEU A 87 -6.75 -2.75 -4.48
C LEU A 87 -7.04 -3.10 -5.94
N THR A 88 -8.29 -3.02 -6.35
CA THR A 88 -8.72 -3.27 -7.73
C THR A 88 -8.11 -2.27 -8.70
N GLN A 89 -8.10 -0.98 -8.36
CA GLN A 89 -7.52 0.07 -9.19
C GLN A 89 -6.01 -0.12 -9.36
N VAL A 90 -5.28 -0.43 -8.27
CA VAL A 90 -3.84 -0.73 -8.34
C VAL A 90 -3.57 -1.98 -9.19
N TYR A 91 -4.37 -3.02 -9.04
CA TYR A 91 -4.22 -4.25 -9.83
C TYR A 91 -4.40 -4.01 -11.34
N LEU A 92 -5.40 -3.22 -11.70
CA LEU A 92 -5.63 -2.84 -13.11
C LEU A 92 -4.50 -1.96 -13.66
N GLU A 93 -4.05 -0.96 -12.89
CA GLU A 93 -2.95 -0.08 -13.28
C GLU A 93 -1.62 -0.83 -13.43
N ALA A 94 -1.42 -1.86 -12.62
CA ALA A 94 -0.29 -2.79 -12.74
C ALA A 94 -0.43 -3.80 -13.89
N ASN A 95 -1.40 -3.63 -14.80
CA ASN A 95 -1.72 -4.57 -15.88
C ASN A 95 -1.99 -6.00 -15.38
N LYS A 96 -2.67 -6.13 -14.22
CA LYS A 96 -3.01 -7.40 -13.57
C LYS A 96 -1.77 -8.23 -13.15
N ASN A 97 -0.62 -7.58 -13.01
CA ASN A 97 0.64 -8.21 -12.64
C ASN A 97 0.98 -7.97 -11.17
N LEU A 98 0.77 -8.95 -10.31
CA LEU A 98 1.10 -8.89 -8.88
C LEU A 98 2.62 -8.80 -8.60
N SER A 99 3.47 -9.06 -9.58
CA SER A 99 4.93 -8.93 -9.49
C SER A 99 5.47 -7.61 -10.05
N LYS A 100 4.57 -6.71 -10.50
CA LYS A 100 4.96 -5.36 -10.95
C LYS A 100 5.63 -4.61 -9.80
N THR A 101 6.78 -4.01 -10.07
CA THR A 101 7.43 -3.09 -9.12
C THR A 101 6.57 -1.83 -8.97
N ILE A 102 6.10 -1.58 -7.75
CA ILE A 102 5.27 -0.43 -7.41
C ILE A 102 5.94 0.37 -6.29
N VAL A 103 6.06 1.66 -6.53
CA VAL A 103 6.52 2.64 -5.54
C VAL A 103 5.35 3.54 -5.16
N LEU A 104 5.12 3.71 -3.87
CA LEU A 104 4.02 4.51 -3.34
C LEU A 104 4.50 5.82 -2.77
N ILE A 105 3.82 6.92 -3.12
CA ILE A 105 4.06 8.24 -2.58
C ILE A 105 2.78 8.80 -1.94
N CYS A 106 2.91 9.41 -0.77
CA CYS A 106 1.88 10.27 -0.19
C CYS A 106 2.51 11.55 0.33
N ARG A 107 1.84 12.28 1.21
CA ARG A 107 2.37 13.54 1.73
C ARG A 107 3.62 13.33 2.61
N SER A 108 3.60 12.37 3.54
CA SER A 108 4.59 12.19 4.61
C SER A 108 4.99 10.74 4.89
N GLY A 109 4.57 9.78 4.07
CA GLY A 109 4.89 8.35 4.24
C GLY A 109 3.89 7.53 5.06
N SER A 110 2.99 8.13 5.85
CA SER A 110 2.06 7.39 6.72
C SER A 110 0.96 6.66 5.96
N ARG A 111 0.30 7.32 5.00
CA ARG A 111 -0.74 6.69 4.15
C ARG A 111 -0.15 5.60 3.26
N THR A 112 1.05 5.83 2.74
CA THR A 112 1.74 4.85 1.91
C THR A 112 2.19 3.63 2.67
N LYS A 113 2.55 3.76 3.95
CA LYS A 113 2.84 2.60 4.80
C LYS A 113 1.62 1.69 4.93
N LEU A 114 0.45 2.26 5.21
CA LEU A 114 -0.82 1.52 5.24
C LEU A 114 -1.11 0.87 3.87
N ALA A 115 -1.03 1.65 2.79
CA ALA A 115 -1.28 1.17 1.43
C ALA A 115 -0.32 0.04 1.02
N ALA A 116 0.98 0.18 1.31
CA ALA A 116 2.00 -0.82 1.01
C ALA A 116 1.73 -2.15 1.73
N ASN A 117 1.37 -2.08 3.01
CA ASN A 117 1.00 -3.27 3.77
C ASN A 117 -0.26 -3.94 3.23
N LEU A 118 -1.30 -3.15 2.88
CA LEU A 118 -2.53 -3.67 2.28
C LEU A 118 -2.26 -4.39 0.94
N LEU A 119 -1.46 -3.78 0.06
CA LEU A 119 -1.09 -4.38 -1.23
C LEU A 119 -0.32 -5.67 -1.02
N SER A 120 0.72 -5.65 -0.18
CA SER A 120 1.56 -6.84 0.07
C SER A 120 0.77 -7.97 0.72
N TYR A 121 -0.13 -7.66 1.65
CA TYR A 121 -1.03 -8.65 2.27
C TYR A 121 -1.97 -9.30 1.23
N ASN A 122 -2.36 -8.55 0.19
CA ASN A 122 -3.21 -9.02 -0.90
C ASN A 122 -2.43 -9.57 -2.11
N GLY A 123 -1.17 -9.97 -1.91
CA GLY A 123 -0.39 -10.75 -2.86
C GLY A 123 0.51 -9.96 -3.81
N PHE A 124 0.56 -8.63 -3.73
CA PHE A 124 1.54 -7.85 -4.47
C PHE A 124 2.93 -8.08 -3.89
N LYS A 125 3.92 -8.39 -4.75
CA LYS A 125 5.20 -8.95 -4.31
C LYS A 125 6.33 -7.93 -4.23
N ASP A 126 6.21 -6.79 -4.92
CA ASP A 126 7.34 -5.87 -5.11
C ASP A 126 6.91 -4.41 -4.87
N ILE A 127 6.61 -4.12 -3.59
CA ILE A 127 6.06 -2.84 -3.12
C ILE A 127 7.09 -2.09 -2.28
N TYR A 128 7.24 -0.79 -2.56
CA TYR A 128 8.12 0.14 -1.86
C TYR A 128 7.36 1.38 -1.38
N ASN A 129 7.76 1.90 -0.22
CA ASN A 129 7.22 3.11 0.38
C ASN A 129 8.25 4.24 0.32
N ILE A 130 7.88 5.42 -0.19
CA ILE A 130 8.70 6.62 -0.01
C ILE A 130 8.49 7.13 1.42
N LYS A 131 9.48 6.89 2.28
CA LYS A 131 9.38 7.05 3.74
C LYS A 131 8.89 8.43 4.18
N ASN A 132 9.42 9.50 3.59
CA ASN A 132 9.10 10.87 3.96
C ASN A 132 8.14 11.56 2.97
N GLY A 133 7.71 10.83 1.92
CA GLY A 133 6.69 11.23 0.98
C GLY A 133 7.05 12.45 0.13
N PHE A 134 6.01 13.09 -0.42
CA PHE A 134 6.18 14.22 -1.33
C PHE A 134 6.65 15.50 -0.62
N GLN A 135 6.00 15.87 0.49
CA GLN A 135 6.24 17.16 1.15
C GLN A 135 7.60 17.26 1.82
N TYR A 136 8.09 16.19 2.42
CA TYR A 136 9.30 16.20 3.26
C TYR A 136 10.51 15.57 2.59
N ASP A 137 10.35 15.00 1.38
CA ASP A 137 11.44 14.40 0.60
C ASP A 137 11.38 14.86 -0.85
N TRP A 138 10.47 14.34 -1.70
CA TRP A 138 10.45 14.59 -3.15
C TRP A 138 10.51 16.09 -3.49
N SER A 139 9.64 16.91 -2.90
CA SER A 139 9.59 18.36 -3.14
C SER A 139 10.79 19.15 -2.62
N LYS A 140 11.66 18.52 -1.84
CA LYS A 140 12.91 19.12 -1.32
C LYS A 140 14.14 18.77 -2.16
N THR A 141 13.95 18.00 -3.21
CA THR A 141 14.97 17.61 -4.18
C THR A 141 14.79 18.41 -5.48
N ASN A 142 15.73 18.20 -6.42
CA ASN A 142 15.61 18.70 -7.79
C ASN A 142 14.89 17.71 -8.73
N LEU A 143 14.17 16.71 -8.17
CA LEU A 143 13.42 15.76 -8.95
C LEU A 143 12.21 16.44 -9.65
N PRO A 144 11.80 15.94 -10.82
CA PRO A 144 10.76 16.59 -11.61
C PRO A 144 9.41 16.57 -10.90
N VAL A 145 8.74 17.72 -10.95
CA VAL A 145 7.43 18.00 -10.34
C VAL A 145 6.50 18.56 -11.40
N GLU A 146 5.26 18.15 -11.37
CA GLU A 146 4.17 18.72 -12.17
C GLU A 146 3.18 19.48 -11.28
N LYS A 147 2.58 20.52 -11.85
CA LYS A 147 1.50 21.34 -11.26
C LYS A 147 0.41 21.51 -12.33
N ASN A 148 -0.84 21.57 -11.87
CA ASN A 148 -1.96 21.96 -12.73
C ASN A 148 -2.12 23.46 -12.72
#